data_b16e07feea64b991649588f6b8431380
#
_entry.id   b16e07feea64b991649588f6b8431380
#
_cell.length_a   1.000
_cell.length_b   1.000
_cell.length_c   1.000
_cell.angle_alpha   90.00
_cell.angle_beta   90.00
_cell.angle_gamma   90.00
#
_symmetry.space_group_name_H-M   'P 1'
#
loop_
_entity.id
_entity.type
_entity.pdbx_description
1 polymer ?
#
loop_
_entity_poly.entity_id
_entity_poly.type
_entity_poly.pdbx_seq_one_letter_code
_entity_poly.pdbx_strand_id
1 'polypeptide(L)'
;MSNDRKIIKPQAGFQEKFVSTNVDFCVGGGVLNCGKSFAAVLSVAEPSLDANFRGLFLRNNLGDAKASGGILDTFKEVYGNGASVVESGEPRVTFPSGAKIDVTHVADQSYSKVMQRFKGRQYDMIYFDEGTGFEWSCFTAIYTRNRGTAKWTGKVRMTTNPDKNHWLRKFIDWYIGADGFIREDREGIVRYFYIAGETVDDVVWGDTKDEVYRQCKIDIDRKLHKINGKTGKATYEDMIKSFTFYLGRMSENKASIGNNSGYAGSVAVSGGRNAEQLLEGNWNVSPNEDLDAPITSHDANQCFLNDPQINNDKWVTCDLADTGTDNFLCLAWNGFHIFDYLILKQTTPRQNAERLEMFAQQHDISNSHIIYDAIRGTYINDYIPEAIPFISNHAPMGLYGRMAYNLKAECYMRLVEAIKRQYISFEDSIATRFYDHANLKQAITIQDEFREECAVVRFKDMPSGKKALMSKKEMNAKLGKHRSMDLLDPCAMRFLPCLEYPYGDELMKTMVDVSNDDDDEYGNSIYDDSLYGG
;
A
#
# COMPACT_ATOMS: atom_id res chain seq x y z
N MET A 1 7.01 53.48 14.29
CA MET A 1 6.47 52.13 13.98
C MET A 1 7.65 51.27 13.60
N SER A 2 8.07 50.33 14.43
CA SER A 2 9.19 49.44 14.13
C SER A 2 8.78 48.56 12.95
N ASN A 3 9.55 48.66 11.89
CA ASN A 3 9.35 47.86 10.69
C ASN A 3 9.94 46.46 10.97
N ASP A 4 9.30 45.69 11.87
CA ASP A 4 9.72 44.31 12.15
C ASP A 4 9.47 43.45 10.89
N ARG A 5 10.53 43.35 10.09
CA ARG A 5 10.53 42.47 8.91
C ARG A 5 10.39 41.02 9.40
N LYS A 6 9.23 40.42 9.21
CA LYS A 6 9.04 38.97 9.45
C LYS A 6 9.91 38.19 8.45
N ILE A 7 10.89 37.45 8.95
CA ILE A 7 11.71 36.56 8.13
C ILE A 7 11.01 35.20 8.07
N ILE A 8 10.63 34.81 6.87
CA ILE A 8 10.05 33.48 6.61
C ILE A 8 11.14 32.60 5.99
N LYS A 9 11.39 31.43 6.59
CA LYS A 9 12.40 30.47 6.12
C LYS A 9 11.88 29.04 6.33
N PRO A 10 12.39 28.06 5.55
CA PRO A 10 12.06 26.65 5.79
C PRO A 10 12.54 26.22 7.18
N GLN A 11 11.77 25.38 7.84
CA GLN A 11 12.19 24.74 9.08
C GLN A 11 13.24 23.67 8.79
N ALA A 12 14.16 23.46 9.74
CA ALA A 12 15.19 22.43 9.63
C ALA A 12 14.56 21.02 9.46
N GLY A 13 15.22 20.18 8.71
CA GLY A 13 14.74 18.85 8.38
C GLY A 13 14.04 18.82 7.01
N PHE A 14 12.83 18.26 6.96
CA PHE A 14 12.09 18.04 5.72
C PHE A 14 11.95 19.30 4.84
N GLN A 15 11.49 20.43 5.42
CA GLN A 15 11.23 21.63 4.60
C GLN A 15 12.52 22.16 3.96
N GLU A 16 13.61 22.22 4.71
CA GLU A 16 14.91 22.68 4.22
C GLU A 16 15.42 21.75 3.09
N LYS A 17 15.38 20.43 3.29
CA LYS A 17 15.78 19.44 2.30
C LYS A 17 14.94 19.53 1.02
N PHE A 18 13.60 19.63 1.15
CA PHE A 18 12.68 19.70 0.03
C PHE A 18 12.82 21.00 -0.79
N VAL A 19 13.02 22.14 -0.11
CA VAL A 19 13.19 23.44 -0.75
C VAL A 19 14.54 23.55 -1.47
N SER A 20 15.62 23.04 -0.87
CA SER A 20 16.99 23.18 -1.39
C SER A 20 17.37 22.16 -2.45
N THR A 21 16.56 21.10 -2.64
CA THR A 21 16.90 20.02 -3.59
C THR A 21 16.91 20.50 -5.04
N ASN A 22 17.90 20.07 -5.80
CA ASN A 22 18.05 20.42 -7.22
C ASN A 22 17.73 19.25 -8.19
N VAL A 23 17.21 18.12 -7.70
CA VAL A 23 16.83 17.01 -8.56
C VAL A 23 15.68 17.38 -9.51
N ASP A 24 15.53 16.60 -10.59
CA ASP A 24 14.46 16.83 -11.57
C ASP A 24 13.10 16.52 -10.98
N PHE A 25 12.95 15.42 -10.26
CA PHE A 25 11.72 15.06 -9.57
C PHE A 25 11.99 14.80 -8.09
N CYS A 26 11.31 15.53 -7.22
CA CYS A 26 11.36 15.34 -5.77
C CYS A 26 9.96 15.08 -5.22
N VAL A 27 9.83 14.02 -4.43
CA VAL A 27 8.62 13.72 -3.67
C VAL A 27 8.87 13.99 -2.19
N GLY A 28 7.99 14.79 -1.59
CA GLY A 28 7.86 15.00 -0.16
C GLY A 28 6.67 14.23 0.36
N GLY A 29 6.91 12.99 0.82
CA GLY A 29 5.89 12.15 1.44
C GLY A 29 5.83 12.36 2.93
N GLY A 30 4.83 11.77 3.58
CA GLY A 30 4.85 11.69 5.02
C GLY A 30 3.56 12.01 5.73
N VAL A 31 3.73 12.29 7.02
CA VAL A 31 2.64 12.41 7.98
C VAL A 31 1.83 13.69 7.80
N LEU A 32 0.66 13.71 8.43
CA LEU A 32 -0.13 14.94 8.53
C LEU A 32 0.66 16.02 9.28
N ASN A 33 0.36 17.27 8.93
CA ASN A 33 0.88 18.45 9.65
C ASN A 33 2.42 18.57 9.71
N CYS A 34 3.17 17.94 8.81
CA CYS A 34 4.62 18.08 8.71
C CYS A 34 5.08 19.32 7.88
N GLY A 35 4.13 20.14 7.41
CA GLY A 35 4.43 21.38 6.69
C GLY A 35 4.74 21.22 5.19
N LYS A 36 4.20 20.18 4.54
CA LYS A 36 4.42 19.89 3.10
C LYS A 36 3.99 21.04 2.17
N SER A 37 2.77 21.53 2.31
CA SER A 37 2.25 22.63 1.47
C SER A 37 3.04 23.91 1.67
N PHE A 38 3.47 24.19 2.92
CA PHE A 38 4.33 25.34 3.21
C PHE A 38 5.70 25.20 2.53
N ALA A 39 6.32 24.01 2.57
CA ALA A 39 7.58 23.75 1.86
C ALA A 39 7.43 23.90 0.34
N ALA A 40 6.32 23.42 -0.23
CA ALA A 40 6.03 23.57 -1.66
C ALA A 40 5.94 25.05 -2.06
N VAL A 41 5.24 25.87 -1.27
CA VAL A 41 5.13 27.32 -1.52
C VAL A 41 6.48 28.03 -1.32
N LEU A 42 7.26 27.67 -0.30
CA LEU A 42 8.60 28.24 -0.10
C LEU A 42 9.58 27.90 -1.22
N SER A 43 9.46 26.74 -1.85
CA SER A 43 10.34 26.33 -2.96
C SER A 43 10.21 27.21 -4.21
N VAL A 44 9.19 28.08 -4.25
CA VAL A 44 8.99 29.09 -5.30
C VAL A 44 9.78 30.36 -5.05
N ALA A 45 10.34 30.58 -3.84
CA ALA A 45 10.91 31.86 -3.45
C ALA A 45 12.04 32.33 -4.40
N GLU A 46 13.02 31.46 -4.67
CA GLU A 46 14.10 31.80 -5.61
C GLU A 46 13.61 31.90 -7.07
N PRO A 47 12.81 30.90 -7.60
CA PRO A 47 12.23 31.01 -8.93
C PRO A 47 11.38 32.25 -9.16
N SER A 48 10.66 32.73 -8.16
CA SER A 48 9.80 33.91 -8.26
C SER A 48 10.54 35.22 -8.56
N LEU A 49 11.86 35.25 -8.45
CA LEU A 49 12.70 36.40 -8.80
C LEU A 49 12.95 36.51 -10.32
N ASP A 50 12.72 35.45 -11.08
CA ASP A 50 12.88 35.42 -12.54
C ASP A 50 11.59 35.83 -13.25
N ALA A 51 11.60 36.93 -13.99
CA ALA A 51 10.44 37.41 -14.75
C ALA A 51 9.84 36.39 -15.72
N ASN A 52 10.65 35.47 -16.22
CA ASN A 52 10.23 34.45 -17.19
C ASN A 52 9.69 33.20 -16.51
N PHE A 53 9.82 33.04 -15.20
CA PHE A 53 9.38 31.85 -14.49
C PHE A 53 7.86 31.62 -14.61
N ARG A 54 7.50 30.40 -14.96
CA ARG A 54 6.10 29.93 -15.04
C ARG A 54 5.97 28.64 -14.25
N GLY A 55 5.27 28.72 -13.12
CA GLY A 55 4.95 27.56 -12.27
C GLY A 55 3.53 27.05 -12.50
N LEU A 56 3.31 25.77 -12.21
CA LEU A 56 2.00 25.15 -12.18
C LEU A 56 1.83 24.43 -10.84
N PHE A 57 0.81 24.79 -10.07
CA PHE A 57 0.35 24.05 -8.91
C PHE A 57 -0.93 23.29 -9.24
N LEU A 58 -0.92 22.01 -8.99
CA LEU A 58 -2.02 21.10 -9.22
C LEU A 58 -2.51 20.52 -7.91
N ARG A 59 -3.81 20.59 -7.68
CA ARG A 59 -4.52 19.84 -6.65
C ARG A 59 -5.65 19.05 -7.27
N ASN A 60 -6.04 17.94 -6.67
CA ASN A 60 -7.11 17.10 -7.22
C ASN A 60 -8.45 17.85 -7.29
N ASN A 61 -8.76 18.65 -6.27
CA ASN A 61 -9.95 19.47 -6.19
C ASN A 61 -9.60 20.97 -6.05
N LEU A 62 -10.17 21.82 -6.90
CA LEU A 62 -9.94 23.25 -6.86
C LEU A 62 -10.56 23.90 -5.60
N GLY A 63 -11.65 23.34 -5.08
CA GLY A 63 -12.27 23.80 -3.82
C GLY A 63 -11.28 23.73 -2.66
N ASP A 64 -10.52 22.65 -2.55
CA ASP A 64 -9.53 22.45 -1.50
C ASP A 64 -8.34 23.39 -1.65
N ALA A 65 -7.98 23.76 -2.89
CA ALA A 65 -6.91 24.75 -3.13
C ALA A 65 -7.31 26.16 -2.66
N LYS A 66 -8.62 26.47 -2.67
CA LYS A 66 -9.21 27.75 -2.26
C LYS A 66 -9.72 27.77 -0.82
N ALA A 67 -9.83 26.59 -0.18
CA ALA A 67 -10.30 26.48 1.19
C ALA A 67 -9.34 27.20 2.16
N SER A 68 -9.87 27.57 3.32
CA SER A 68 -9.05 28.11 4.42
C SER A 68 -7.94 27.11 4.78
N GLY A 69 -6.70 27.58 4.82
CA GLY A 69 -5.50 26.72 4.98
C GLY A 69 -5.07 25.97 3.71
N GLY A 70 -5.75 26.19 2.57
CA GLY A 70 -5.35 25.65 1.28
C GLY A 70 -4.12 26.35 0.69
N ILE A 71 -3.71 25.88 -0.50
CA ILE A 71 -2.45 26.37 -1.11
C ILE A 71 -2.46 27.87 -1.42
N LEU A 72 -3.61 28.42 -1.81
CA LEU A 72 -3.73 29.87 -2.10
C LEU A 72 -3.63 30.71 -0.82
N ASP A 73 -4.18 30.27 0.29
CA ASP A 73 -4.00 30.93 1.59
C ASP A 73 -2.55 30.84 2.04
N THR A 74 -1.90 29.71 1.84
CA THR A 74 -0.47 29.55 2.13
C THR A 74 0.38 30.54 1.32
N PHE A 75 0.07 30.77 0.04
CA PHE A 75 0.74 31.82 -0.75
C PHE A 75 0.54 33.22 -0.17
N LYS A 76 -0.66 33.57 0.29
CA LYS A 76 -0.94 34.86 0.95
C LYS A 76 -0.17 34.97 2.26
N GLU A 77 -0.14 33.91 3.06
CA GLU A 77 0.58 33.88 4.34
C GLU A 77 2.08 34.07 4.14
N VAL A 78 2.68 33.36 3.19
CA VAL A 78 4.14 33.38 2.96
C VAL A 78 4.59 34.67 2.29
N TYR A 79 3.88 35.12 1.25
CA TYR A 79 4.36 36.24 0.44
C TYR A 79 3.69 37.59 0.77
N GLY A 80 2.51 37.58 1.42
CA GLY A 80 1.79 38.79 1.79
C GLY A 80 1.67 39.75 0.61
N ASN A 81 2.13 41.01 0.78
CA ASN A 81 2.15 42.01 -0.29
C ASN A 81 3.26 41.78 -1.36
N GLY A 82 4.11 40.76 -1.16
CA GLY A 82 5.15 40.35 -2.14
C GLY A 82 4.61 39.54 -3.32
N ALA A 83 3.32 39.15 -3.29
CA ALA A 83 2.67 38.49 -4.42
C ALA A 83 1.19 38.90 -4.50
N SER A 84 0.66 38.97 -5.72
CA SER A 84 -0.79 39.13 -5.96
C SER A 84 -1.41 37.79 -6.17
N VAL A 85 -2.41 37.41 -5.35
CA VAL A 85 -3.14 36.15 -5.42
C VAL A 85 -4.55 36.40 -5.93
N VAL A 86 -4.87 35.90 -7.12
CA VAL A 86 -6.19 35.94 -7.73
C VAL A 86 -6.85 34.58 -7.59
N GLU A 87 -8.04 34.52 -6.97
CA GLU A 87 -8.79 33.28 -6.69
C GLU A 87 -9.97 33.05 -7.63
N SER A 88 -10.48 34.13 -8.26
CA SER A 88 -11.60 34.05 -9.20
C SER A 88 -11.13 33.57 -10.59
N GLY A 89 -12.01 32.88 -11.30
CA GLY A 89 -11.69 32.37 -12.64
C GLY A 89 -10.61 31.28 -12.61
N GLU A 90 -9.51 31.48 -13.33
CA GLU A 90 -8.30 30.66 -13.28
C GLU A 90 -7.36 31.22 -12.19
N PRO A 91 -7.28 30.58 -11.00
CA PRO A 91 -6.45 31.09 -9.91
C PRO A 91 -5.00 31.24 -10.32
N ARG A 92 -4.39 32.34 -9.88
CA ARG A 92 -3.01 32.66 -10.25
C ARG A 92 -2.32 33.49 -9.16
N VAL A 93 -1.06 33.19 -8.95
CA VAL A 93 -0.15 34.00 -8.15
C VAL A 93 0.80 34.74 -9.09
N THR A 94 0.93 36.06 -8.91
CA THR A 94 1.81 36.91 -9.72
C THR A 94 2.76 37.66 -8.81
N PHE A 95 4.05 37.60 -9.12
CA PHE A 95 5.12 38.29 -8.36
C PHE A 95 5.50 39.61 -9.02
N PRO A 96 6.05 40.55 -8.27
CA PRO A 96 6.50 41.86 -8.83
C PRO A 96 7.55 41.73 -9.93
N SER A 97 8.35 40.66 -9.93
CA SER A 97 9.29 40.33 -11.00
C SER A 97 8.63 40.09 -12.35
N GLY A 98 7.34 39.68 -12.38
CA GLY A 98 6.63 39.16 -13.55
C GLY A 98 6.50 37.65 -13.59
N ALA A 99 7.09 36.92 -12.63
CA ALA A 99 6.88 35.47 -12.45
C ALA A 99 5.41 35.18 -12.18
N LYS A 100 4.93 34.06 -12.72
CA LYS A 100 3.52 33.65 -12.61
C LYS A 100 3.40 32.19 -12.26
N ILE A 101 2.44 31.88 -11.41
CA ILE A 101 2.09 30.51 -11.02
C ILE A 101 0.59 30.33 -11.24
N ASP A 102 0.25 29.41 -12.12
CA ASP A 102 -1.13 28.96 -12.30
C ASP A 102 -1.46 27.92 -11.23
N VAL A 103 -2.64 28.04 -10.57
CA VAL A 103 -3.16 27.06 -9.63
C VAL A 103 -4.42 26.46 -10.23
N THR A 104 -4.46 25.15 -10.38
CA THR A 104 -5.59 24.48 -11.07
C THR A 104 -5.78 23.05 -10.57
N HIS A 105 -6.80 22.38 -11.10
CA HIS A 105 -7.15 20.99 -10.83
C HIS A 105 -7.34 20.21 -12.13
N VAL A 106 -7.47 18.89 -12.03
CA VAL A 106 -7.76 18.01 -13.17
C VAL A 106 -8.90 17.07 -12.77
N ALA A 107 -10.11 17.33 -13.30
CA ALA A 107 -11.29 16.51 -13.02
C ALA A 107 -11.28 15.18 -13.77
N ASP A 108 -10.97 15.19 -15.07
CA ASP A 108 -10.80 14.00 -15.89
C ASP A 108 -9.30 13.76 -16.09
N GLN A 109 -8.78 12.71 -15.49
CA GLN A 109 -7.36 12.40 -15.43
C GLN A 109 -6.87 11.50 -16.58
N SER A 110 -7.74 11.18 -17.55
CA SER A 110 -7.31 10.45 -18.74
C SER A 110 -6.28 11.23 -19.54
N TYR A 111 -5.26 10.55 -20.06
CA TYR A 111 -4.14 11.16 -20.78
C TYR A 111 -4.59 12.13 -21.88
N SER A 112 -5.55 11.75 -22.71
CA SER A 112 -6.04 12.55 -23.84
C SER A 112 -6.72 13.85 -23.38
N LYS A 113 -7.54 13.81 -22.33
CA LYS A 113 -8.24 14.97 -21.79
C LYS A 113 -7.27 15.94 -21.12
N VAL A 114 -6.30 15.43 -20.37
CA VAL A 114 -5.24 16.25 -19.77
C VAL A 114 -4.41 16.93 -20.86
N MET A 115 -3.98 16.19 -21.89
CA MET A 115 -3.25 16.75 -23.01
C MET A 115 -4.02 17.84 -23.75
N GLN A 116 -5.35 17.68 -23.90
CA GLN A 116 -6.22 18.70 -24.51
C GLN A 116 -6.33 19.95 -23.65
N ARG A 117 -6.56 19.77 -22.32
CA ARG A 117 -6.70 20.89 -21.37
C ARG A 117 -5.45 21.75 -21.27
N PHE A 118 -4.28 21.13 -21.28
CA PHE A 118 -2.99 21.83 -21.17
C PHE A 118 -2.33 22.09 -22.54
N LYS A 119 -3.09 22.00 -23.63
CA LYS A 119 -2.59 22.28 -24.98
C LYS A 119 -2.05 23.71 -25.05
N GLY A 120 -0.83 23.87 -25.55
CA GLY A 120 -0.16 25.17 -25.69
C GLY A 120 0.44 25.74 -24.42
N ARG A 121 0.16 25.19 -23.24
CA ARG A 121 0.74 25.65 -21.97
C ARG A 121 2.16 25.10 -21.80
N GLN A 122 3.02 25.87 -21.12
CA GLN A 122 4.42 25.53 -20.83
C GLN A 122 4.76 26.03 -19.42
N TYR A 123 5.46 25.20 -18.67
CA TYR A 123 5.85 25.51 -17.30
C TYR A 123 7.31 25.13 -17.05
N ASP A 124 7.98 25.87 -16.19
CA ASP A 124 9.35 25.59 -15.74
C ASP A 124 9.38 24.63 -14.57
N MET A 125 8.44 24.80 -13.64
CA MET A 125 8.25 23.88 -12.51
C MET A 125 6.79 23.48 -12.38
N ILE A 126 6.57 22.22 -12.06
CA ILE A 126 5.24 21.64 -11.83
C ILE A 126 5.18 21.08 -10.42
N TYR A 127 4.14 21.46 -9.69
CA TYR A 127 3.87 21.04 -8.33
C TYR A 127 2.58 20.23 -8.29
N PHE A 128 2.66 19.01 -7.75
CA PHE A 128 1.50 18.19 -7.44
C PHE A 128 1.29 18.21 -5.92
N ASP A 129 0.24 18.85 -5.47
CA ASP A 129 -0.16 18.83 -4.06
C ASP A 129 -1.16 17.71 -3.84
N GLU A 130 -0.93 16.88 -2.80
CA GLU A 130 -1.63 15.62 -2.58
C GLU A 130 -1.48 14.65 -3.78
N GLY A 131 -0.23 14.27 -4.06
CA GLY A 131 0.16 13.50 -5.23
C GLY A 131 -0.58 12.18 -5.43
N THR A 132 -1.04 11.53 -4.34
CA THR A 132 -1.89 10.32 -4.39
C THR A 132 -3.30 10.59 -4.92
N GLY A 133 -3.67 11.82 -5.19
CA GLY A 133 -4.88 12.17 -5.93
C GLY A 133 -4.74 12.15 -7.45
N PHE A 134 -3.55 11.83 -8.00
CA PHE A 134 -3.29 11.90 -9.45
C PHE A 134 -2.90 10.56 -10.03
N GLU A 135 -3.63 10.12 -11.05
CA GLU A 135 -3.32 8.92 -11.80
C GLU A 135 -2.00 9.02 -12.58
N TRP A 136 -1.36 7.87 -12.85
CA TRP A 136 -0.12 7.81 -13.65
C TRP A 136 -0.27 8.48 -15.03
N SER A 137 -1.39 8.25 -15.70
CA SER A 137 -1.71 8.86 -16.99
C SER A 137 -1.79 10.39 -16.93
N CYS A 138 -2.33 10.93 -15.84
CA CYS A 138 -2.39 12.37 -15.59
C CYS A 138 -0.99 12.93 -15.33
N PHE A 139 -0.21 12.28 -14.46
CA PHE A 139 1.17 12.67 -14.17
C PHE A 139 2.01 12.73 -15.44
N THR A 140 2.04 11.67 -16.24
CA THR A 140 2.85 11.61 -17.47
C THR A 140 2.40 12.62 -18.53
N ALA A 141 1.10 12.86 -18.68
CA ALA A 141 0.57 13.88 -19.60
C ALA A 141 1.01 15.29 -19.20
N ILE A 142 0.91 15.65 -17.91
CA ILE A 142 1.30 16.96 -17.38
C ILE A 142 2.82 17.13 -17.41
N TYR A 143 3.58 16.06 -17.13
CA TYR A 143 5.03 16.07 -17.21
C TYR A 143 5.54 16.55 -18.59
N THR A 144 4.84 16.24 -19.67
CA THR A 144 5.18 16.75 -21.03
C THR A 144 5.04 18.26 -21.16
N ARG A 145 4.39 18.95 -20.20
CA ARG A 145 4.23 20.42 -20.18
C ARG A 145 5.39 21.13 -19.49
N ASN A 146 6.28 20.38 -18.84
CA ASN A 146 7.48 20.88 -18.17
C ASN A 146 8.56 21.23 -19.21
N ARG A 147 8.35 22.31 -19.93
CA ARG A 147 9.15 22.78 -21.08
C ARG A 147 9.22 24.31 -21.15
N GLY A 148 9.36 24.96 -20.02
CA GLY A 148 9.58 26.40 -19.96
C GLY A 148 10.95 26.81 -20.49
N THR A 149 11.32 28.06 -20.26
CA THR A 149 12.59 28.65 -20.74
C THR A 149 13.43 29.27 -19.64
N ALA A 150 12.92 29.25 -18.39
CA ALA A 150 13.66 29.76 -17.24
C ALA A 150 14.69 28.73 -16.75
N LYS A 151 15.64 29.18 -15.92
CA LYS A 151 16.68 28.37 -15.27
C LYS A 151 16.15 27.11 -14.57
N TRP A 152 14.89 27.14 -14.15
CA TRP A 152 14.24 26.10 -13.34
C TRP A 152 13.50 25.03 -14.16
N THR A 153 13.59 25.09 -15.48
CA THR A 153 12.90 24.17 -16.39
C THR A 153 13.30 22.73 -16.12
N GLY A 154 12.31 21.85 -16.18
CA GLY A 154 12.49 20.41 -16.00
C GLY A 154 12.26 19.93 -14.56
N LYS A 155 11.82 20.79 -13.64
CA LYS A 155 11.64 20.43 -12.23
C LYS A 155 10.20 20.04 -11.91
N VAL A 156 10.03 18.94 -11.18
CA VAL A 156 8.75 18.49 -10.60
C VAL A 156 8.89 18.37 -9.09
N ARG A 157 7.89 18.84 -8.39
CA ARG A 157 7.76 18.71 -6.93
C ARG A 157 6.40 18.10 -6.63
N MET A 158 6.37 17.12 -5.75
CA MET A 158 5.14 16.47 -5.35
C MET A 158 5.11 16.34 -3.83
N THR A 159 3.99 16.75 -3.23
CA THR A 159 3.71 16.50 -1.82
C THR A 159 2.60 15.47 -1.72
N THR A 160 2.66 14.56 -0.74
CA THR A 160 1.68 13.48 -0.64
C THR A 160 1.60 12.88 0.76
N ASN A 161 0.51 12.18 1.02
CA ASN A 161 0.37 11.23 2.11
C ASN A 161 0.57 9.81 1.55
N PRO A 162 0.90 8.82 2.40
CA PRO A 162 1.04 7.44 1.96
C PRO A 162 -0.26 6.86 1.37
N ASP A 163 -0.14 6.03 0.35
CA ASP A 163 -1.21 5.17 -0.16
C ASP A 163 -0.60 3.94 -0.86
N LYS A 164 -0.84 2.75 -0.32
CA LYS A 164 -0.26 1.50 -0.83
C LYS A 164 -0.75 1.13 -2.23
N ASN A 165 -1.96 1.54 -2.60
CA ASN A 165 -2.60 1.19 -3.85
C ASN A 165 -2.29 2.17 -4.99
N HIS A 166 -1.61 3.27 -4.67
CA HIS A 166 -1.27 4.29 -5.65
C HIS A 166 0.04 3.95 -6.40
N TRP A 167 0.14 4.31 -7.69
CA TRP A 167 1.33 4.09 -8.51
C TRP A 167 2.61 4.64 -7.87
N LEU A 168 2.49 5.68 -7.08
CA LEU A 168 3.63 6.30 -6.41
C LEU A 168 4.29 5.36 -5.40
N ARG A 169 3.55 4.44 -4.74
CA ARG A 169 4.11 3.43 -3.85
C ARG A 169 5.14 2.56 -4.58
N LYS A 170 4.83 2.09 -5.80
CA LYS A 170 5.76 1.34 -6.66
C LYS A 170 6.93 2.22 -7.10
N PHE A 171 6.66 3.47 -7.45
CA PHE A 171 7.68 4.41 -7.91
C PHE A 171 8.75 4.69 -6.85
N ILE A 172 8.37 4.74 -5.56
CA ILE A 172 9.28 4.99 -4.43
C ILE A 172 9.68 3.71 -3.69
N ASP A 173 9.35 2.54 -4.20
CA ASP A 173 9.54 1.24 -3.53
C ASP A 173 10.93 1.05 -2.95
N TRP A 174 11.97 1.44 -3.69
CA TRP A 174 13.36 1.36 -3.22
C TRP A 174 13.62 2.15 -1.91
N TYR A 175 12.88 3.21 -1.65
CA TYR A 175 13.01 4.05 -0.44
C TYR A 175 12.24 3.48 0.75
N ILE A 176 11.35 2.52 0.55
CA ILE A 176 10.43 2.00 1.55
C ILE A 176 10.87 0.58 1.96
N GLY A 177 10.85 0.32 3.27
CA GLY A 177 11.10 -1.00 3.83
C GLY A 177 9.89 -1.94 3.66
N ALA A 178 10.10 -3.22 3.94
CA ALA A 178 9.03 -4.22 3.94
C ALA A 178 7.93 -3.91 4.97
N ASP A 179 8.29 -3.23 6.05
CA ASP A 179 7.39 -2.70 7.10
C ASP A 179 6.52 -1.52 6.63
N GLY A 180 6.75 -0.99 5.43
CA GLY A 180 6.02 0.16 4.88
C GLY A 180 6.59 1.52 5.28
N PHE A 181 7.62 1.58 6.08
CA PHE A 181 8.27 2.83 6.49
C PHE A 181 9.46 3.17 5.60
N ILE A 182 9.81 4.47 5.61
CA ILE A 182 11.00 4.92 4.89
C ILE A 182 12.26 4.33 5.51
N ARG A 183 13.15 3.86 4.65
CA ARG A 183 14.50 3.47 5.06
C ARG A 183 15.35 4.70 5.28
N GLU A 184 15.80 4.94 6.50
CA GLU A 184 16.61 6.11 6.87
C GLU A 184 17.92 6.20 6.08
N ASP A 185 18.53 5.04 5.78
CA ASP A 185 19.75 4.94 4.97
C ASP A 185 19.54 5.32 3.49
N ARG A 186 18.27 5.43 3.05
CA ARG A 186 17.90 5.74 1.65
C ARG A 186 17.22 7.09 1.50
N GLU A 187 16.74 7.71 2.59
CA GLU A 187 16.12 9.03 2.56
C GLU A 187 17.06 10.08 1.95
N GLY A 188 16.59 10.76 0.91
CA GLY A 188 17.35 11.83 0.26
C GLY A 188 18.44 11.37 -0.71
N ILE A 189 18.70 10.07 -0.82
CA ILE A 189 19.62 9.53 -1.83
C ILE A 189 19.06 9.85 -3.22
N VAL A 190 19.91 10.31 -4.11
CA VAL A 190 19.53 10.60 -5.51
C VAL A 190 19.65 9.32 -6.33
N ARG A 191 18.56 8.95 -6.99
CA ARG A 191 18.52 7.89 -8.01
C ARG A 191 18.13 8.45 -9.35
N TYR A 192 18.33 7.68 -10.40
CA TYR A 192 18.03 8.07 -11.77
C TYR A 192 17.03 7.12 -12.38
N PHE A 193 16.11 7.66 -13.19
CA PHE A 193 15.07 6.87 -13.82
C PHE A 193 14.83 7.26 -15.27
N TYR A 194 14.29 6.30 -16.01
CA TYR A 194 13.83 6.46 -17.39
C TYR A 194 12.47 5.77 -17.55
N ILE A 195 11.51 6.48 -18.16
CA ILE A 195 10.17 5.93 -18.47
C ILE A 195 10.24 5.25 -19.82
N ALA A 196 10.36 3.93 -19.84
CA ALA A 196 10.53 3.16 -21.07
C ALA A 196 9.20 2.90 -21.79
N GLY A 197 8.10 2.76 -21.06
CA GLY A 197 6.76 2.45 -21.57
C GLY A 197 5.64 3.31 -21.00
N GLU A 198 4.42 2.77 -20.97
CA GLU A 198 3.21 3.53 -20.64
C GLU A 198 2.78 3.43 -19.18
N THR A 199 3.31 2.47 -18.44
CA THR A 199 2.95 2.18 -17.04
C THR A 199 4.08 2.51 -16.08
N VAL A 200 3.77 2.58 -14.80
CA VAL A 200 4.80 2.75 -13.76
C VAL A 200 5.75 1.56 -13.68
N ASP A 201 5.29 0.39 -14.09
CA ASP A 201 6.10 -0.83 -14.12
C ASP A 201 7.17 -0.81 -15.23
N ASP A 202 7.02 0.08 -16.22
CA ASP A 202 7.98 0.31 -17.30
C ASP A 202 9.09 1.32 -16.92
N VAL A 203 9.17 1.73 -15.65
CA VAL A 203 10.20 2.67 -15.19
C VAL A 203 11.47 1.91 -14.84
N VAL A 204 12.55 2.26 -15.51
CA VAL A 204 13.88 1.66 -15.28
C VAL A 204 14.70 2.57 -14.38
N TRP A 205 15.29 1.99 -13.34
CA TRP A 205 16.04 2.68 -12.31
C TRP A 205 17.53 2.33 -12.28
N GLY A 206 18.35 3.27 -11.83
CA GLY A 206 19.76 3.07 -11.57
C GLY A 206 20.33 4.13 -10.61
N ASP A 207 21.53 3.88 -10.11
CA ASP A 207 22.22 4.79 -9.21
C ASP A 207 23.02 5.85 -9.98
N THR A 208 23.20 5.66 -11.28
CA THR A 208 23.79 6.62 -12.21
C THR A 208 23.01 6.69 -13.52
N LYS A 209 23.15 7.81 -14.25
CA LYS A 209 22.58 7.95 -15.60
C LYS A 209 23.15 6.92 -16.57
N ASP A 210 24.43 6.61 -16.46
CA ASP A 210 25.12 5.62 -17.30
C ASP A 210 24.58 4.21 -17.07
N GLU A 211 24.24 3.86 -15.84
CA GLU A 211 23.61 2.59 -15.50
C GLU A 211 22.26 2.44 -16.17
N VAL A 212 21.38 3.42 -16.02
CA VAL A 212 20.07 3.46 -16.66
C VAL A 212 20.19 3.41 -18.19
N TYR A 213 21.14 4.18 -18.74
CA TYR A 213 21.39 4.16 -20.20
C TYR A 213 21.80 2.77 -20.69
N ARG A 214 22.72 2.09 -19.98
CA ARG A 214 23.13 0.74 -20.35
C ARG A 214 21.99 -0.26 -20.37
N GLN A 215 21.07 -0.16 -19.41
CA GLN A 215 19.87 -1.01 -19.34
C GLN A 215 18.88 -0.74 -20.48
N CYS A 216 18.75 0.51 -20.91
CA CYS A 216 17.76 0.94 -21.91
C CYS A 216 18.38 1.39 -23.25
N LYS A 217 19.65 1.06 -23.50
CA LYS A 217 20.44 1.59 -24.62
C LYS A 217 19.71 1.55 -25.96
N ILE A 218 19.14 0.42 -26.31
CA ILE A 218 18.48 0.23 -27.63
C ILE A 218 17.26 1.16 -27.78
N ASP A 219 16.46 1.31 -26.74
CA ASP A 219 15.27 2.16 -26.78
C ASP A 219 15.65 3.65 -26.77
N ILE A 220 16.59 4.03 -25.94
CA ILE A 220 17.10 5.40 -25.84
C ILE A 220 17.74 5.82 -27.16
N ASP A 221 18.66 5.02 -27.73
CA ASP A 221 19.33 5.33 -29.00
C ASP A 221 18.33 5.46 -30.15
N ARG A 222 17.31 4.57 -30.20
CA ARG A 222 16.23 4.65 -31.20
C ARG A 222 15.43 5.95 -31.08
N LYS A 223 15.07 6.36 -29.83
CA LYS A 223 14.35 7.62 -29.59
C LYS A 223 15.22 8.83 -29.88
N LEU A 224 16.50 8.81 -29.49
CA LEU A 224 17.47 9.86 -29.80
C LEU A 224 17.66 10.05 -31.30
N HIS A 225 17.77 8.96 -32.05
CA HIS A 225 17.87 9.04 -33.51
C HIS A 225 16.67 9.79 -34.14
N LYS A 226 15.45 9.49 -33.65
CA LYS A 226 14.24 10.20 -34.12
C LYS A 226 14.22 11.67 -33.70
N ILE A 227 14.66 12.00 -32.49
CA ILE A 227 14.70 13.38 -31.98
C ILE A 227 15.78 14.17 -32.73
N ASN A 228 16.99 13.64 -32.79
CA ASN A 228 18.13 14.31 -33.40
C ASN A 228 18.03 14.47 -34.93
N GLY A 229 17.30 13.60 -35.61
CA GLY A 229 16.90 13.84 -36.99
C GLY A 229 16.06 15.11 -37.19
N LYS A 230 15.48 15.65 -36.10
CA LYS A 230 14.66 16.89 -36.13
C LYS A 230 15.34 18.07 -35.44
N THR A 231 16.03 17.84 -34.31
CA THR A 231 16.56 18.90 -33.43
C THR A 231 18.09 18.91 -33.32
N GLY A 232 18.74 17.76 -33.52
CA GLY A 232 20.19 17.59 -33.63
C GLY A 232 21.00 17.74 -32.31
N LYS A 233 20.35 17.84 -31.13
CA LYS A 233 21.05 18.25 -29.89
C LYS A 233 20.77 17.41 -28.64
N ALA A 234 19.80 16.49 -28.66
CA ALA A 234 19.46 15.71 -27.47
C ALA A 234 20.50 14.62 -27.18
N THR A 235 20.80 14.39 -25.93
CA THR A 235 21.66 13.32 -25.43
C THR A 235 20.85 12.31 -24.58
N TYR A 236 21.44 11.17 -24.23
CA TYR A 236 20.79 10.21 -23.33
C TYR A 236 20.58 10.82 -21.92
N GLU A 237 21.45 11.73 -21.50
CA GLU A 237 21.36 12.41 -20.21
C GLU A 237 20.09 13.26 -20.09
N ASP A 238 19.61 13.83 -21.21
CA ASP A 238 18.39 14.63 -21.25
C ASP A 238 17.13 13.75 -21.04
N MET A 239 17.22 12.48 -21.37
CA MET A 239 16.11 11.53 -21.25
C MET A 239 16.03 10.87 -19.88
N ILE A 240 17.13 10.81 -19.14
CA ILE A 240 17.24 10.18 -17.81
C ILE A 240 17.16 11.27 -16.75
N LYS A 241 16.22 11.11 -15.80
CA LYS A 241 15.90 12.10 -14.80
C LYS A 241 16.38 11.70 -13.41
N SER A 242 16.79 12.68 -12.62
CA SER A 242 17.15 12.48 -11.22
C SER A 242 15.93 12.54 -10.32
N PHE A 243 15.91 11.71 -9.30
CA PHE A 243 14.82 11.57 -8.35
C PHE A 243 15.33 11.47 -6.91
N THR A 244 14.57 12.02 -5.97
CA THR A 244 14.76 11.76 -4.54
C THR A 244 13.44 11.80 -3.79
N PHE A 245 13.41 11.15 -2.62
CA PHE A 245 12.27 11.10 -1.72
C PHE A 245 12.68 11.56 -0.32
N TYR A 246 11.87 12.44 0.28
CA TYR A 246 12.01 12.90 1.66
C TYR A 246 10.75 12.62 2.45
N LEU A 247 10.92 12.20 3.71
CA LEU A 247 9.82 12.02 4.65
C LEU A 247 9.66 13.28 5.51
N GLY A 248 8.47 13.87 5.49
CA GLY A 248 8.10 14.91 6.44
C GLY A 248 7.61 14.30 7.74
N ARG A 249 8.27 14.60 8.85
CA ARG A 249 7.89 14.16 10.20
C ARG A 249 7.17 15.28 10.93
N MET A 250 6.11 14.95 11.68
CA MET A 250 5.37 15.95 12.47
C MET A 250 6.29 16.65 13.48
N SER A 251 7.25 15.94 14.07
CA SER A 251 8.23 16.46 15.03
C SER A 251 9.13 17.57 14.46
N GLU A 252 9.27 17.65 13.14
CA GLU A 252 10.06 18.68 12.47
C GLU A 252 9.30 20.00 12.28
N ASN A 253 7.93 19.98 12.38
CA ASN A 253 7.10 21.17 12.25
C ASN A 253 6.89 21.87 13.61
N LYS A 254 7.94 22.50 14.10
CA LYS A 254 7.94 23.17 15.41
C LYS A 254 6.89 24.29 15.53
N ALA A 255 6.57 24.97 14.43
CA ALA A 255 5.56 26.02 14.41
C ALA A 255 4.15 25.45 14.71
N SER A 256 3.82 24.29 14.15
CA SER A 256 2.54 23.64 14.40
C SER A 256 2.44 23.01 15.78
N ILE A 257 3.51 22.33 16.24
CA ILE A 257 3.56 21.71 17.58
C ILE A 257 3.39 22.79 18.65
N GLY A 258 4.05 23.95 18.50
CA GLY A 258 3.92 25.07 19.44
C GLY A 258 2.52 25.64 19.52
N ASN A 259 1.75 25.60 18.43
CA ASN A 259 0.40 26.16 18.37
C ASN A 259 -0.70 25.16 18.75
N ASN A 260 -0.47 23.85 18.56
CA ASN A 260 -1.46 22.80 18.85
C ASN A 260 -0.77 21.48 19.25
N SER A 261 -0.33 21.39 20.49
CA SER A 261 0.34 20.20 21.03
C SER A 261 -0.60 18.97 21.13
N GLY A 262 -1.93 19.19 21.19
CA GLY A 262 -2.94 18.13 21.27
C GLY A 262 -3.33 17.51 19.93
N TYR A 263 -2.87 18.05 18.81
CA TYR A 263 -3.27 17.61 17.48
C TYR A 263 -2.93 16.14 17.20
N ALA A 264 -1.70 15.72 17.54
CA ALA A 264 -1.28 14.33 17.37
C ALA A 264 -2.16 13.36 18.18
N GLY A 265 -2.49 13.74 19.42
CA GLY A 265 -3.42 12.97 20.27
C GLY A 265 -4.81 12.87 19.65
N SER A 266 -5.32 13.98 19.12
CA SER A 266 -6.62 13.97 18.44
C SER A 266 -6.63 13.05 17.22
N VAL A 267 -5.58 13.05 16.40
CA VAL A 267 -5.46 12.15 15.25
C VAL A 267 -5.31 10.69 15.71
N ALA A 268 -4.53 10.42 16.76
CA ALA A 268 -4.37 9.07 17.31
C ALA A 268 -5.72 8.47 17.78
N VAL A 269 -6.56 9.30 18.42
CA VAL A 269 -7.87 8.86 18.93
C VAL A 269 -8.93 8.79 17.81
N SER A 270 -8.97 9.78 16.91
CA SER A 270 -10.00 9.87 15.86
C SER A 270 -9.58 9.25 14.52
N GLY A 271 -8.28 9.03 14.29
CA GLY A 271 -7.74 8.49 13.05
C GLY A 271 -8.00 6.99 12.86
N GLY A 272 -8.42 6.30 13.94
CA GLY A 272 -8.72 4.87 13.90
C GLY A 272 -7.56 4.08 13.27
N ARG A 273 -7.89 3.16 12.39
CA ARG A 273 -6.91 2.31 11.67
C ARG A 273 -5.96 3.10 10.74
N ASN A 274 -6.33 4.31 10.34
CA ASN A 274 -5.49 5.16 9.51
C ASN A 274 -4.51 6.03 10.32
N ALA A 275 -4.53 5.97 11.66
CA ALA A 275 -3.65 6.77 12.51
C ALA A 275 -2.17 6.53 12.18
N GLU A 276 -1.77 5.28 11.97
CA GLU A 276 -0.39 4.88 11.62
C GLU A 276 0.03 5.50 10.26
N GLN A 277 -0.83 5.45 9.24
CA GLN A 277 -0.59 6.13 7.96
C GLN A 277 -0.40 7.64 8.17
N LEU A 278 -1.30 8.25 8.94
CA LEU A 278 -1.39 9.69 9.08
C LEU A 278 -0.35 10.28 10.03
N LEU A 279 0.05 9.54 11.07
CA LEU A 279 1.00 9.98 12.10
C LEU A 279 2.42 9.49 11.87
N GLU A 280 2.59 8.32 11.30
CA GLU A 280 3.88 7.65 11.18
C GLU A 280 4.37 7.54 9.74
N GLY A 281 3.46 7.70 8.76
CA GLY A 281 3.82 7.73 7.34
C GLY A 281 3.99 6.32 6.74
N ASN A 282 3.22 5.34 7.19
CA ASN A 282 3.26 3.97 6.67
C ASN A 282 2.67 3.87 5.26
N TRP A 283 3.48 3.41 4.30
CA TRP A 283 3.11 3.26 2.89
C TRP A 283 2.46 1.91 2.55
N ASN A 284 2.32 1.02 3.51
CA ASN A 284 1.57 -0.23 3.35
C ASN A 284 0.10 -0.10 3.77
N VAL A 285 -0.35 1.10 4.12
CA VAL A 285 -1.74 1.44 4.45
C VAL A 285 -2.34 2.30 3.33
N SER A 286 -3.64 2.17 3.08
CA SER A 286 -4.38 3.00 2.12
C SER A 286 -5.46 3.81 2.82
N PRO A 287 -5.66 5.11 2.47
CA PRO A 287 -6.76 5.92 3.02
C PRO A 287 -8.14 5.40 2.63
N ASN A 288 -8.21 4.61 1.57
CA ASN A 288 -9.44 3.97 1.09
C ASN A 288 -9.58 2.52 1.58
N GLU A 289 -8.79 2.12 2.58
CA GLU A 289 -8.96 0.80 3.18
C GLU A 289 -10.35 0.74 3.83
N ASP A 290 -11.09 -0.31 3.49
CA ASP A 290 -12.45 -0.52 3.98
C ASP A 290 -12.36 -0.71 5.52
N LEU A 291 -12.84 0.30 6.26
CA LEU A 291 -12.79 0.32 7.73
C LEU A 291 -13.57 -0.84 8.35
N ASP A 292 -14.50 -1.42 7.57
CA ASP A 292 -15.24 -2.62 7.98
C ASP A 292 -14.48 -3.93 7.72
N ALA A 293 -13.24 -3.84 7.21
CA ALA A 293 -12.40 -5.03 7.04
C ALA A 293 -12.04 -5.63 8.40
N PRO A 294 -12.38 -6.89 8.66
CA PRO A 294 -12.01 -7.56 9.90
C PRO A 294 -10.49 -7.76 10.05
N ILE A 295 -9.74 -7.76 8.94
CA ILE A 295 -8.27 -7.85 8.93
C ILE A 295 -7.74 -6.59 8.24
N THR A 296 -6.89 -5.84 8.92
CA THR A 296 -6.23 -4.65 8.35
C THR A 296 -4.98 -5.06 7.55
N SER A 297 -4.49 -4.15 6.71
CA SER A 297 -3.19 -4.36 6.04
C SER A 297 -2.04 -4.49 7.04
N HIS A 298 -2.10 -3.78 8.17
CA HIS A 298 -1.14 -3.93 9.27
C HIS A 298 -1.19 -5.35 9.82
N ASP A 299 -2.36 -5.85 10.21
CA ASP A 299 -2.53 -7.20 10.75
C ASP A 299 -1.98 -8.27 9.78
N ALA A 300 -2.31 -8.15 8.49
CA ALA A 300 -1.81 -9.07 7.46
C ALA A 300 -0.29 -8.99 7.28
N ASN A 301 0.31 -7.79 7.40
CA ASN A 301 1.76 -7.61 7.32
C ASN A 301 2.49 -8.24 8.50
N GLN A 302 1.92 -8.13 9.70
CA GLN A 302 2.53 -8.71 10.90
C GLN A 302 2.72 -10.23 10.80
N CYS A 303 1.88 -10.94 10.04
CA CYS A 303 2.06 -12.37 9.80
C CYS A 303 3.41 -12.75 9.14
N PHE A 304 4.10 -11.79 8.52
CA PHE A 304 5.42 -11.96 7.90
C PHE A 304 6.57 -11.35 8.72
N LEU A 305 6.27 -10.77 9.87
CA LEU A 305 7.22 -10.13 10.77
C LEU A 305 7.22 -10.78 12.17
N ASN A 306 6.19 -11.56 12.47
CA ASN A 306 6.05 -12.23 13.77
C ASN A 306 7.08 -13.33 13.95
N ASP A 307 7.54 -13.50 15.18
CA ASP A 307 8.32 -14.66 15.55
C ASP A 307 7.48 -15.95 15.40
N PRO A 308 8.03 -17.03 14.81
CA PRO A 308 7.29 -18.25 14.58
C PRO A 308 6.92 -18.94 15.90
N GLN A 309 5.63 -19.19 16.11
CA GLN A 309 5.10 -19.96 17.24
C GLN A 309 5.12 -21.46 16.91
N ILE A 310 6.25 -22.10 17.14
CA ILE A 310 6.53 -23.50 16.81
C ILE A 310 6.34 -24.37 18.05
N ASN A 311 5.53 -25.42 17.97
CA ASN A 311 5.26 -26.33 19.09
C ASN A 311 5.25 -27.83 18.71
N ASN A 312 5.72 -28.16 17.49
CA ASN A 312 5.72 -29.51 16.91
C ASN A 312 4.33 -30.12 16.63
N ASP A 313 3.26 -29.36 16.75
CA ASP A 313 1.91 -29.74 16.29
C ASP A 313 1.82 -29.45 14.78
N LYS A 314 2.17 -30.44 13.96
CA LYS A 314 2.27 -30.29 12.51
C LYS A 314 0.98 -30.70 11.81
N TRP A 315 0.54 -29.90 10.85
CA TRP A 315 -0.69 -30.12 10.07
C TRP A 315 -0.50 -29.82 8.59
N VAL A 316 -1.33 -30.42 7.75
CA VAL A 316 -1.53 -29.99 6.37
C VAL A 316 -2.98 -29.58 6.18
N THR A 317 -3.23 -28.44 5.58
CA THR A 317 -4.57 -27.96 5.21
C THR A 317 -4.65 -27.72 3.71
N CYS A 318 -5.74 -28.17 3.06
CA CYS A 318 -5.86 -28.18 1.60
C CYS A 318 -7.18 -27.60 1.11
N ASP A 319 -7.12 -26.61 0.22
CA ASP A 319 -8.23 -26.23 -0.65
C ASP A 319 -8.09 -26.98 -1.98
N LEU A 320 -9.11 -27.75 -2.32
CA LEU A 320 -9.11 -28.62 -3.48
C LEU A 320 -9.81 -27.95 -4.65
N ALA A 321 -9.10 -27.81 -5.75
CA ALA A 321 -9.71 -27.41 -7.02
C ALA A 321 -10.32 -28.61 -7.73
N ASP A 322 -11.53 -28.46 -8.23
CA ASP A 322 -12.12 -29.37 -9.19
C ASP A 322 -11.46 -29.17 -10.57
N THR A 323 -11.76 -30.02 -11.56
CA THR A 323 -11.18 -30.06 -12.92
C THR A 323 -11.21 -28.75 -13.73
N GLY A 324 -11.33 -27.60 -13.04
CA GLY A 324 -11.37 -26.24 -13.59
C GLY A 324 -10.02 -25.50 -13.60
N THR A 325 -10.11 -24.19 -13.58
CA THR A 325 -8.97 -23.25 -13.60
C THR A 325 -8.42 -22.93 -12.20
N ASP A 326 -9.04 -23.45 -11.14
CA ASP A 326 -8.63 -23.18 -9.76
C ASP A 326 -7.42 -24.04 -9.36
N ASN A 327 -6.62 -23.55 -8.42
CA ASN A 327 -5.44 -24.26 -7.93
C ASN A 327 -5.80 -25.25 -6.81
N PHE A 328 -5.13 -26.40 -6.79
CA PHE A 328 -5.03 -27.25 -5.61
C PHE A 328 -3.92 -26.68 -4.72
N LEU A 329 -4.27 -26.16 -3.56
CA LEU A 329 -3.32 -25.55 -2.63
C LEU A 329 -3.30 -26.26 -1.30
N CYS A 330 -2.11 -26.66 -0.85
CA CYS A 330 -1.88 -27.18 0.50
C CYS A 330 -0.89 -26.28 1.25
N LEU A 331 -1.13 -26.09 2.54
CA LEU A 331 -0.22 -25.40 3.46
C LEU A 331 0.28 -26.39 4.52
N ALA A 332 1.59 -26.40 4.77
CA ALA A 332 2.21 -27.16 5.86
C ALA A 332 2.44 -26.24 7.07
N TRP A 333 1.99 -26.68 8.24
CA TRP A 333 1.97 -25.95 9.48
C TRP A 333 2.81 -26.64 10.56
N ASN A 334 3.43 -25.81 11.43
CA ASN A 334 3.97 -26.21 12.71
C ASN A 334 3.43 -25.24 13.77
N GLY A 335 2.46 -25.68 14.56
CA GLY A 335 1.61 -24.79 15.34
C GLY A 335 0.76 -23.90 14.45
N PHE A 336 0.97 -22.58 14.52
CA PHE A 336 0.37 -21.59 13.63
C PHE A 336 1.38 -20.92 12.67
N HIS A 337 2.56 -21.52 12.55
CA HIS A 337 3.58 -21.12 11.59
C HIS A 337 3.46 -21.91 10.29
N ILE A 338 3.33 -21.22 9.17
CA ILE A 338 3.28 -21.79 7.81
C ILE A 338 4.72 -21.87 7.29
N PHE A 339 5.25 -23.09 7.14
CA PHE A 339 6.64 -23.27 6.77
C PHE A 339 6.87 -23.83 5.36
N ASP A 340 5.82 -24.40 4.70
CA ASP A 340 5.88 -24.79 3.29
C ASP A 340 4.49 -24.81 2.66
N TYR A 341 4.42 -24.88 1.33
CA TYR A 341 3.20 -25.01 0.57
C TYR A 341 3.38 -25.83 -0.70
N LEU A 342 2.27 -26.44 -1.17
CA LEU A 342 2.20 -27.19 -2.42
C LEU A 342 1.09 -26.62 -3.29
N ILE A 343 1.40 -26.24 -4.54
CA ILE A 343 0.42 -25.84 -5.55
C ILE A 343 0.45 -26.83 -6.69
N LEU A 344 -0.73 -27.38 -7.03
CA LEU A 344 -0.90 -28.26 -8.20
C LEU A 344 -1.94 -27.67 -9.15
N LYS A 345 -1.74 -27.90 -10.44
CA LYS A 345 -2.62 -27.44 -11.51
C LYS A 345 -2.99 -28.58 -12.43
N GLN A 346 -4.25 -28.61 -12.84
CA GLN A 346 -4.76 -29.55 -13.86
C GLN A 346 -4.40 -31.02 -13.58
N THR A 347 -4.59 -31.47 -12.34
CA THR A 347 -4.28 -32.81 -11.88
C THR A 347 -5.55 -33.66 -11.74
N THR A 348 -5.40 -34.96 -11.80
CA THR A 348 -6.50 -35.93 -11.55
C THR A 348 -6.68 -36.12 -10.03
N PRO A 349 -7.89 -36.57 -9.57
CA PRO A 349 -8.13 -36.89 -8.16
C PRO A 349 -7.07 -37.80 -7.54
N ARG A 350 -6.66 -38.81 -8.23
CA ARG A 350 -5.61 -39.73 -7.77
C ARG A 350 -4.25 -39.02 -7.60
N GLN A 351 -3.86 -38.21 -8.59
CA GLN A 351 -2.61 -37.47 -8.52
C GLN A 351 -2.62 -36.45 -7.38
N ASN A 352 -3.78 -35.84 -7.11
CA ASN A 352 -3.95 -34.94 -5.98
C ASN A 352 -3.71 -35.67 -4.66
N ALA A 353 -4.35 -36.83 -4.46
CA ALA A 353 -4.18 -37.60 -3.24
C ALA A 353 -2.74 -38.10 -3.07
N GLU A 354 -2.12 -38.66 -4.11
CA GLU A 354 -0.75 -39.15 -4.09
C GLU A 354 0.24 -38.01 -3.75
N ARG A 355 0.06 -36.79 -4.34
CA ARG A 355 0.89 -35.62 -4.08
C ARG A 355 0.70 -35.06 -2.68
N LEU A 356 -0.55 -35.04 -2.20
CA LEU A 356 -0.87 -34.60 -0.84
C LEU A 356 -0.23 -35.52 0.19
N GLU A 357 -0.33 -36.83 0.02
CA GLU A 357 0.28 -37.81 0.92
C GLU A 357 1.82 -37.69 0.91
N MET A 358 2.43 -37.56 -0.28
CA MET A 358 3.88 -37.33 -0.40
C MET A 358 4.31 -36.04 0.30
N PHE A 359 3.55 -34.96 0.17
CA PHE A 359 3.84 -33.68 0.81
C PHE A 359 3.76 -33.80 2.34
N ALA A 360 2.75 -34.46 2.87
CA ALA A 360 2.63 -34.72 4.29
C ALA A 360 3.80 -35.58 4.81
N GLN A 361 4.14 -36.69 4.11
CA GLN A 361 5.28 -37.56 4.46
C GLN A 361 6.62 -36.82 4.41
N GLN A 362 6.84 -35.95 3.43
CA GLN A 362 8.06 -35.14 3.31
C GLN A 362 8.31 -34.27 4.55
N HIS A 363 7.24 -33.88 5.23
CA HIS A 363 7.30 -33.02 6.41
C HIS A 363 7.08 -33.75 7.74
N ASP A 364 7.07 -35.09 7.73
CA ASP A 364 6.77 -35.94 8.90
C ASP A 364 5.40 -35.61 9.52
N ILE A 365 4.38 -35.43 8.68
CA ILE A 365 3.00 -35.17 9.09
C ILE A 365 2.16 -36.41 8.88
N SER A 366 1.45 -36.86 9.93
CA SER A 366 0.54 -38.01 9.87
C SER A 366 -0.64 -37.73 8.95
N ASN A 367 -1.14 -38.76 8.27
CA ASN A 367 -2.35 -38.69 7.44
C ASN A 367 -3.58 -38.21 8.27
N SER A 368 -3.65 -38.53 9.56
CA SER A 368 -4.67 -38.01 10.48
C SER A 368 -4.58 -36.53 10.79
N HIS A 369 -3.49 -35.86 10.41
CA HIS A 369 -3.28 -34.41 10.52
C HIS A 369 -3.40 -33.70 9.16
N ILE A 370 -4.08 -34.30 8.21
CA ILE A 370 -4.44 -33.69 6.93
C ILE A 370 -5.90 -33.25 6.98
N ILE A 371 -6.17 -31.96 6.74
CA ILE A 371 -7.52 -31.39 6.65
C ILE A 371 -7.73 -30.92 5.20
N TYR A 372 -8.84 -31.29 4.60
CA TYR A 372 -9.13 -30.96 3.20
C TYR A 372 -10.57 -30.49 3.00
N ASP A 373 -10.82 -29.60 2.02
CA ASP A 373 -12.19 -29.20 1.64
C ASP A 373 -12.96 -30.38 1.04
N ALA A 374 -13.92 -30.93 1.80
CA ALA A 374 -14.68 -32.09 1.40
C ALA A 374 -15.82 -31.80 0.40
N ILE A 375 -16.16 -30.52 0.15
CA ILE A 375 -17.21 -30.19 -0.83
C ILE A 375 -16.75 -30.56 -2.24
N ARG A 376 -15.46 -30.38 -2.53
CA ARG A 376 -14.87 -30.68 -3.85
C ARG A 376 -13.94 -31.88 -3.84
N GLY A 377 -13.59 -32.39 -2.67
CA GLY A 377 -12.58 -33.41 -2.48
C GLY A 377 -13.10 -34.71 -1.84
N THR A 378 -14.36 -35.06 -2.03
CA THR A 378 -14.96 -36.30 -1.45
C THR A 378 -14.17 -37.58 -1.72
N TYR A 379 -13.35 -37.58 -2.78
CA TYR A 379 -12.50 -38.71 -3.16
C TYR A 379 -11.22 -38.85 -2.31
N ILE A 380 -10.81 -37.84 -1.52
CA ILE A 380 -9.56 -37.92 -0.76
C ILE A 380 -9.59 -39.05 0.24
N ASN A 381 -10.70 -39.28 0.95
CA ASN A 381 -10.83 -40.39 1.90
C ASN A 381 -10.80 -41.78 1.25
N ASP A 382 -11.01 -41.88 -0.07
CA ASP A 382 -10.84 -43.16 -0.78
C ASP A 382 -9.37 -43.57 -0.89
N TYR A 383 -8.45 -42.59 -0.86
CA TYR A 383 -6.99 -42.77 -0.96
C TYR A 383 -6.28 -42.56 0.39
N ILE A 384 -6.75 -41.61 1.20
CA ILE A 384 -6.20 -41.25 2.51
C ILE A 384 -7.33 -41.31 3.54
N PRO A 385 -7.69 -42.50 4.04
CA PRO A 385 -8.87 -42.68 4.88
C PRO A 385 -8.84 -41.92 6.20
N GLU A 386 -7.64 -41.62 6.72
CA GLU A 386 -7.45 -40.93 7.99
C GLU A 386 -7.56 -39.40 7.86
N ALA A 387 -7.57 -38.86 6.65
CA ALA A 387 -7.65 -37.40 6.43
C ALA A 387 -9.00 -36.84 6.90
N ILE A 388 -8.99 -35.66 7.47
CA ILE A 388 -10.15 -35.01 8.09
C ILE A 388 -10.91 -34.18 7.06
N PRO A 389 -12.17 -34.48 6.76
CA PRO A 389 -12.97 -33.69 5.83
C PRO A 389 -13.47 -32.41 6.48
N PHE A 390 -13.17 -31.26 5.88
CA PHE A 390 -13.75 -29.97 6.24
C PHE A 390 -15.03 -29.74 5.43
N ILE A 391 -16.18 -29.77 6.11
CA ILE A 391 -17.49 -29.54 5.47
C ILE A 391 -17.97 -28.14 5.86
N SER A 392 -17.71 -27.17 5.01
CA SER A 392 -17.88 -25.74 5.28
C SER A 392 -19.28 -25.31 5.72
N ASN A 393 -20.33 -26.06 5.29
CA ASN A 393 -21.73 -25.79 5.63
C ASN A 393 -22.22 -26.47 6.91
N HIS A 394 -21.39 -27.27 7.59
CA HIS A 394 -21.76 -27.84 8.88
C HIS A 394 -22.10 -26.78 9.91
N ALA A 395 -22.84 -27.17 10.95
CA ALA A 395 -23.11 -26.30 12.09
C ALA A 395 -21.79 -25.92 12.76
N PRO A 396 -21.67 -24.71 13.28
CA PRO A 396 -20.50 -24.29 14.06
C PRO A 396 -20.40 -25.11 15.35
N MET A 397 -19.19 -25.39 15.80
CA MET A 397 -18.92 -26.34 16.90
C MET A 397 -18.23 -25.70 18.12
N GLY A 398 -17.56 -24.56 17.93
CA GLY A 398 -16.71 -23.96 18.95
C GLY A 398 -17.30 -22.74 19.66
N LEU A 399 -16.43 -21.91 20.21
CA LEU A 399 -16.77 -20.73 21.01
C LEU A 399 -17.64 -19.73 20.24
N TYR A 400 -17.36 -19.52 18.96
CA TYR A 400 -18.14 -18.64 18.10
C TYR A 400 -19.43 -19.27 17.55
N GLY A 401 -19.78 -20.47 17.99
CA GLY A 401 -20.96 -21.19 17.48
C GLY A 401 -22.29 -20.46 17.67
N ARG A 402 -22.38 -19.56 18.63
CA ARG A 402 -23.55 -18.69 18.80
C ARG A 402 -23.61 -17.55 17.80
N MET A 403 -22.45 -17.09 17.33
CA MET A 403 -22.29 -15.93 16.43
C MET A 403 -22.15 -16.36 14.98
N ALA A 404 -21.50 -17.50 14.71
CA ALA A 404 -21.26 -18.00 13.38
C ALA A 404 -22.48 -18.70 12.78
N TYR A 405 -22.73 -18.47 11.50
CA TYR A 405 -23.81 -19.13 10.76
C TYR A 405 -23.51 -20.58 10.44
N ASN A 406 -22.24 -20.88 10.08
CA ASN A 406 -21.77 -22.22 9.73
C ASN A 406 -20.30 -22.39 10.16
N LEU A 407 -19.77 -23.61 10.01
CA LEU A 407 -18.41 -23.99 10.38
C LEU A 407 -17.35 -23.12 9.67
N LYS A 408 -17.54 -22.83 8.37
CA LYS A 408 -16.62 -21.95 7.63
C LYS A 408 -16.53 -20.56 8.25
N ALA A 409 -17.68 -19.97 8.58
CA ALA A 409 -17.70 -18.65 9.22
C ALA A 409 -17.01 -18.67 10.57
N GLU A 410 -17.19 -19.72 11.38
CA GLU A 410 -16.51 -19.88 12.66
C GLU A 410 -14.99 -19.98 12.51
N CYS A 411 -14.49 -20.81 11.58
CA CYS A 411 -13.06 -20.93 11.33
C CYS A 411 -12.45 -19.61 10.82
N TYR A 412 -13.17 -18.85 10.00
CA TYR A 412 -12.71 -17.52 9.58
C TYR A 412 -12.71 -16.50 10.73
N MET A 413 -13.66 -16.56 11.66
CA MET A 413 -13.63 -15.71 12.85
C MET A 413 -12.39 -16.00 13.70
N ARG A 414 -12.03 -17.30 13.85
CA ARG A 414 -10.81 -17.72 14.55
C ARG A 414 -9.55 -17.28 13.82
N LEU A 415 -9.52 -17.40 12.50
CA LEU A 415 -8.41 -16.91 11.68
C LEU A 415 -8.20 -15.42 11.85
N VAL A 416 -9.29 -14.61 11.80
CA VAL A 416 -9.24 -13.16 12.00
C VAL A 416 -8.67 -12.84 13.39
N GLU A 417 -9.13 -13.53 14.43
CA GLU A 417 -8.61 -13.34 15.80
C GLU A 417 -7.12 -13.68 15.89
N ALA A 418 -6.71 -14.81 15.31
CA ALA A 418 -5.33 -15.26 15.36
C ALA A 418 -4.38 -14.32 14.60
N ILE A 419 -4.83 -13.76 13.48
CA ILE A 419 -4.08 -12.74 12.74
C ILE A 419 -3.92 -11.48 13.59
N LYS A 420 -5.00 -10.96 14.19
CA LYS A 420 -4.96 -9.76 15.05
C LYS A 420 -4.09 -9.93 16.29
N ARG A 421 -4.08 -11.14 16.88
CA ARG A 421 -3.23 -11.46 18.03
C ARG A 421 -1.81 -11.85 17.64
N GLN A 422 -1.46 -11.74 16.35
CA GLN A 422 -0.12 -12.04 15.85
C GLN A 422 0.33 -13.49 16.08
N TYR A 423 -0.61 -14.46 16.07
CA TYR A 423 -0.28 -15.88 16.23
C TYR A 423 0.15 -16.52 14.91
N ILE A 424 -0.35 -16.01 13.76
CA ILE A 424 0.00 -16.52 12.43
C ILE A 424 1.36 -15.98 12.02
N SER A 425 2.23 -16.86 11.54
CA SER A 425 3.49 -16.46 10.92
C SER A 425 3.79 -17.30 9.68
N PHE A 426 4.60 -16.74 8.79
CA PHE A 426 5.08 -17.39 7.57
C PHE A 426 6.60 -17.51 7.60
N GLU A 427 7.11 -18.64 7.12
CA GLU A 427 8.55 -18.81 6.87
C GLU A 427 9.03 -17.82 5.81
N ASP A 428 10.13 -17.12 6.08
CA ASP A 428 10.71 -16.11 5.18
C ASP A 428 10.96 -16.65 3.78
N SER A 429 11.38 -17.91 3.70
CA SER A 429 11.70 -18.58 2.44
C SER A 429 10.51 -18.77 1.51
N ILE A 430 9.27 -18.81 2.04
CA ILE A 430 8.04 -18.98 1.25
C ILE A 430 7.33 -17.65 1.02
N ALA A 431 7.47 -16.67 1.90
CA ALA A 431 6.81 -15.37 1.79
C ALA A 431 7.09 -14.70 0.44
N THR A 432 8.33 -14.77 -0.03
CA THR A 432 8.81 -14.17 -1.28
C THR A 432 8.69 -15.09 -2.50
N ARG A 433 8.28 -16.35 -2.34
CA ARG A 433 8.05 -17.24 -3.49
C ARG A 433 6.86 -16.77 -4.30
N PHE A 434 6.93 -16.94 -5.60
CA PHE A 434 5.85 -16.58 -6.50
C PHE A 434 4.67 -17.54 -6.37
N TYR A 435 3.51 -16.97 -6.12
CA TYR A 435 2.23 -17.66 -6.22
C TYR A 435 1.82 -17.71 -7.69
N ASP A 436 1.89 -18.89 -8.30
CA ASP A 436 1.53 -19.05 -9.69
C ASP A 436 0.02 -19.27 -9.84
N HIS A 437 -0.73 -18.20 -9.86
CA HIS A 437 -2.16 -18.21 -10.13
C HIS A 437 -2.40 -18.40 -11.64
N ALA A 438 -3.21 -19.40 -12.03
CA ALA A 438 -3.45 -19.74 -13.44
C ALA A 438 -3.96 -18.57 -14.31
N ASN A 439 -4.57 -17.59 -13.69
CA ASN A 439 -5.26 -16.47 -14.36
C ASN A 439 -4.55 -15.10 -14.20
N LEU A 440 -3.41 -15.04 -13.52
CA LEU A 440 -2.64 -13.80 -13.41
C LEU A 440 -1.64 -13.67 -14.57
N LYS A 441 -1.63 -12.51 -15.20
CA LYS A 441 -0.61 -12.17 -16.21
C LYS A 441 0.76 -11.86 -15.61
N GLN A 442 0.82 -11.59 -14.30
CA GLN A 442 2.02 -11.33 -13.54
C GLN A 442 2.07 -12.29 -12.35
N ALA A 443 3.25 -12.83 -12.05
CA ALA A 443 3.46 -13.60 -10.85
C ALA A 443 3.33 -12.69 -9.63
N ILE A 444 2.56 -13.12 -8.63
CA ILE A 444 2.40 -12.45 -7.35
C ILE A 444 3.12 -13.27 -6.27
N THR A 445 3.64 -12.65 -5.23
CA THR A 445 4.25 -13.40 -4.12
C THR A 445 3.17 -13.98 -3.20
N ILE A 446 3.51 -15.03 -2.43
CA ILE A 446 2.61 -15.56 -1.37
C ILE A 446 2.22 -14.45 -0.40
N GLN A 447 3.16 -13.59 -0.04
CA GLN A 447 2.93 -12.46 0.85
C GLN A 447 1.90 -11.47 0.28
N ASP A 448 2.02 -11.11 -1.00
CA ASP A 448 1.10 -10.18 -1.62
C ASP A 448 -0.28 -10.81 -1.84
N GLU A 449 -0.35 -12.10 -2.23
CA GLU A 449 -1.61 -12.83 -2.34
C GLU A 449 -2.35 -12.89 -1.01
N PHE A 450 -1.65 -13.26 0.07
CA PHE A 450 -2.23 -13.30 1.41
C PHE A 450 -2.81 -11.93 1.83
N ARG A 451 -2.06 -10.85 1.60
CA ARG A 451 -2.51 -9.48 1.91
C ARG A 451 -3.76 -9.10 1.13
N GLU A 452 -3.78 -9.40 -0.17
CA GLU A 452 -4.91 -9.06 -1.02
C GLU A 452 -6.16 -9.87 -0.65
N GLU A 453 -6.02 -11.15 -0.33
CA GLU A 453 -7.13 -11.96 0.16
C GLU A 453 -7.63 -11.47 1.53
N CYS A 454 -6.76 -11.15 2.48
CA CYS A 454 -7.12 -10.58 3.78
C CYS A 454 -7.95 -9.30 3.63
N ALA A 455 -7.58 -8.43 2.68
CA ALA A 455 -8.25 -7.15 2.46
C ALA A 455 -9.72 -7.27 2.03
N VAL A 456 -10.14 -8.40 1.46
CA VAL A 456 -11.50 -8.60 0.95
C VAL A 456 -12.39 -9.47 1.84
N VAL A 457 -11.85 -10.05 2.92
CA VAL A 457 -12.66 -10.79 3.90
C VAL A 457 -13.75 -9.90 4.48
N ARG A 458 -15.00 -10.36 4.46
CA ARG A 458 -16.15 -9.67 5.08
C ARG A 458 -17.14 -10.68 5.61
N PHE A 459 -17.79 -10.28 6.71
CA PHE A 459 -18.94 -11.00 7.25
C PHE A 459 -20.22 -10.25 6.91
N LYS A 460 -21.32 -10.98 6.79
CA LYS A 460 -22.67 -10.42 6.59
C LYS A 460 -23.62 -10.96 7.65
N ASP A 461 -24.55 -10.14 8.07
CA ASP A 461 -25.59 -10.54 9.01
C ASP A 461 -26.62 -11.42 8.32
N MET A 462 -27.00 -12.48 9.00
CA MET A 462 -28.04 -13.41 8.56
C MET A 462 -29.34 -13.09 9.31
N PRO A 463 -30.52 -13.44 8.75
CA PRO A 463 -31.81 -13.23 9.44
C PRO A 463 -31.91 -13.88 10.83
N SER A 464 -31.06 -14.87 11.10
CA SER A 464 -30.95 -15.53 12.41
C SER A 464 -30.16 -14.73 13.46
N GLY A 465 -29.69 -13.55 13.14
CA GLY A 465 -28.76 -12.77 14.00
C GLY A 465 -27.31 -13.28 14.01
N LYS A 466 -27.03 -14.33 13.24
CA LYS A 466 -25.67 -14.87 13.12
C LYS A 466 -24.93 -14.25 11.94
N LYS A 467 -23.59 -14.29 11.97
CA LYS A 467 -22.73 -13.79 10.90
C LYS A 467 -22.29 -14.93 9.98
N ALA A 468 -22.41 -14.73 8.67
CA ALA A 468 -21.87 -15.61 7.65
C ALA A 468 -20.72 -14.92 6.92
N LEU A 469 -19.74 -15.69 6.46
CA LEU A 469 -18.76 -15.15 5.52
C LEU A 469 -19.48 -14.71 4.24
N MET A 470 -19.07 -13.60 3.63
CA MET A 470 -19.56 -13.21 2.31
C MET A 470 -19.27 -14.32 1.30
N SER A 471 -20.09 -14.44 0.27
CA SER A 471 -19.88 -15.50 -0.73
C SER A 471 -18.55 -15.33 -1.45
N LYS A 472 -17.92 -16.45 -1.81
CA LYS A 472 -16.66 -16.48 -2.58
C LYS A 472 -16.79 -15.62 -3.86
N LYS A 473 -17.95 -15.60 -4.50
CA LYS A 473 -18.24 -14.76 -5.68
C LYS A 473 -18.17 -13.25 -5.37
N GLU A 474 -18.69 -12.82 -4.23
CA GLU A 474 -18.66 -11.40 -3.83
C GLU A 474 -17.25 -10.97 -3.46
N MET A 475 -16.49 -11.81 -2.75
CA MET A 475 -15.10 -11.54 -2.39
C MET A 475 -14.18 -11.57 -3.62
N ASN A 476 -14.33 -12.56 -4.50
CA ASN A 476 -13.56 -12.66 -5.75
C ASN A 476 -13.81 -11.47 -6.68
N ALA A 477 -15.03 -10.91 -6.70
CA ALA A 477 -15.33 -9.71 -7.46
C ALA A 477 -14.52 -8.49 -6.97
N LYS A 478 -14.18 -8.43 -5.67
CA LYS A 478 -13.33 -7.38 -5.09
C LYS A 478 -11.83 -7.61 -5.38
N LEU A 479 -11.37 -8.86 -5.43
CA LEU A 479 -9.98 -9.21 -5.82
C LEU A 479 -9.67 -8.93 -7.30
N GLY A 480 -10.69 -8.81 -8.12
CA GLY A 480 -10.57 -8.63 -9.56
C GLY A 480 -11.05 -9.86 -10.33
N LYS A 481 -11.33 -9.66 -11.61
CA LYS A 481 -11.85 -10.72 -12.48
C LYS A 481 -10.86 -11.89 -12.55
N HIS A 482 -11.35 -13.10 -12.36
CA HIS A 482 -10.61 -14.37 -12.50
C HIS A 482 -9.66 -14.75 -11.34
N ARG A 483 -9.78 -14.13 -10.18
CA ARG A 483 -9.04 -14.53 -8.98
C ARG A 483 -9.96 -15.24 -7.99
N SER A 484 -9.43 -16.23 -7.30
CA SER A 484 -10.10 -16.99 -6.25
C SER A 484 -9.39 -16.79 -4.91
N MET A 485 -10.11 -16.86 -3.81
CA MET A 485 -9.53 -16.84 -2.45
C MET A 485 -9.06 -18.25 -2.10
N ASP A 486 -7.89 -18.63 -2.60
CA ASP A 486 -7.40 -19.99 -2.46
C ASP A 486 -6.45 -20.16 -1.27
N LEU A 487 -5.82 -19.07 -0.80
CA LEU A 487 -4.81 -19.10 0.27
C LEU A 487 -5.44 -19.01 1.67
N LEU A 488 -6.47 -18.19 1.86
CA LEU A 488 -7.12 -18.05 3.17
C LEU A 488 -8.06 -19.20 3.54
N ASP A 489 -8.64 -19.92 2.57
CA ASP A 489 -9.48 -21.08 2.85
C ASP A 489 -8.69 -22.17 3.62
N PRO A 490 -7.48 -22.62 3.19
CA PRO A 490 -6.65 -23.54 3.98
C PRO A 490 -6.20 -22.93 5.32
N CYS A 491 -5.94 -21.60 5.37
CA CYS A 491 -5.62 -20.95 6.64
C CYS A 491 -6.77 -21.07 7.66
N ALA A 492 -8.00 -20.87 7.22
CA ALA A 492 -9.16 -21.01 8.09
C ALA A 492 -9.39 -22.48 8.55
N MET A 493 -9.14 -23.46 7.67
CA MET A 493 -9.26 -24.88 8.00
C MET A 493 -8.32 -25.32 9.14
N ARG A 494 -7.16 -24.68 9.32
CA ARG A 494 -6.22 -24.96 10.41
C ARG A 494 -6.86 -24.85 11.80
N PHE A 495 -7.97 -24.12 11.91
CA PHE A 495 -8.67 -23.95 13.17
C PHE A 495 -9.69 -25.06 13.49
N LEU A 496 -9.96 -25.98 12.57
CA LEU A 496 -10.90 -27.08 12.79
C LEU A 496 -10.54 -27.94 14.02
N PRO A 497 -9.30 -28.41 14.21
CA PRO A 497 -8.93 -29.19 15.39
C PRO A 497 -9.07 -28.39 16.69
N CYS A 498 -8.94 -27.07 16.63
CA CYS A 498 -9.09 -26.19 17.79
C CYS A 498 -10.54 -26.05 18.26
N LEU A 499 -11.53 -26.39 17.41
CA LEU A 499 -12.95 -26.31 17.74
C LEU A 499 -13.47 -27.58 18.41
N GLU A 500 -12.88 -28.72 18.13
CA GLU A 500 -13.32 -30.03 18.66
C GLU A 500 -13.00 -30.23 20.13
N TYR A 501 -12.09 -29.43 20.71
CA TYR A 501 -11.74 -29.48 22.12
C TYR A 501 -12.47 -28.38 22.87
N PRO A 502 -13.23 -28.69 23.96
CA PRO A 502 -13.90 -27.69 24.80
C PRO A 502 -12.91 -26.72 25.49
N TYR A 503 -11.63 -26.99 25.42
CA TYR A 503 -10.51 -26.17 25.91
C TYR A 503 -9.70 -25.53 24.77
N GLY A 504 -10.27 -25.32 23.60
CA GLY A 504 -9.58 -24.71 22.45
C GLY A 504 -8.96 -23.34 22.76
N ASP A 505 -9.51 -22.61 23.73
CA ASP A 505 -8.91 -21.38 24.24
C ASP A 505 -7.69 -21.63 25.13
N GLU A 506 -7.62 -22.76 25.85
CA GLU A 506 -6.43 -23.15 26.60
C GLU A 506 -5.32 -23.65 25.67
N LEU A 507 -5.65 -24.31 24.57
CA LEU A 507 -4.65 -24.69 23.56
C LEU A 507 -4.02 -23.43 22.93
N MET A 508 -4.83 -22.42 22.64
CA MET A 508 -4.34 -21.11 22.16
C MET A 508 -3.53 -20.39 23.26
N LYS A 509 -3.92 -20.50 24.53
CA LYS A 509 -3.18 -19.94 25.68
C LYS A 509 -1.89 -20.71 25.98
N THR A 510 -1.89 -22.03 25.96
CA THR A 510 -0.67 -22.84 26.19
C THR A 510 0.35 -22.72 25.06
N MET A 511 -0.04 -22.29 23.89
CA MET A 511 0.88 -21.96 22.79
C MET A 511 1.58 -20.60 23.00
N VAL A 512 1.05 -19.73 23.88
CA VAL A 512 1.55 -18.37 24.15
C VAL A 512 2.30 -18.27 25.47
N ASP A 513 2.04 -19.15 26.45
CA ASP A 513 2.59 -19.07 27.82
C ASP A 513 4.07 -19.47 27.96
N VAL A 514 4.86 -19.49 26.90
CA VAL A 514 6.32 -19.72 27.01
C VAL A 514 7.13 -18.43 26.99
N SER A 515 6.53 -17.25 26.93
CA SER A 515 7.32 -16.01 26.82
C SER A 515 6.76 -14.75 27.47
N ASN A 516 6.04 -14.80 28.58
CA ASN A 516 5.79 -13.56 29.37
C ASN A 516 5.53 -13.85 30.85
N ASP A 517 6.58 -14.03 31.59
CA ASP A 517 6.68 -13.49 32.94
C ASP A 517 7.14 -12.03 32.76
N ASP A 518 6.20 -11.11 32.71
CA ASP A 518 6.24 -9.70 33.09
C ASP A 518 5.18 -8.91 32.28
N ASP A 519 4.15 -8.54 33.03
CA ASP A 519 3.14 -7.48 32.83
C ASP A 519 1.68 -7.97 32.93
N ASP A 520 1.31 -8.31 34.15
CA ASP A 520 -0.07 -8.27 34.66
C ASP A 520 -0.55 -6.81 34.73
N GLU A 521 -1.20 -6.27 33.68
CA GLU A 521 -2.12 -5.11 33.84
C GLU A 521 -3.14 -4.88 32.72
N TYR A 522 -3.40 -5.82 31.81
CA TYR A 522 -4.51 -5.71 30.83
C TYR A 522 -5.43 -6.94 30.77
N GLY A 523 -5.75 -7.47 31.95
CA GLY A 523 -6.76 -8.51 32.07
C GLY A 523 -8.11 -7.91 32.45
N ASN A 524 -8.87 -7.40 31.46
CA ASN A 524 -10.33 -7.40 31.42
C ASN A 524 -10.84 -6.37 30.40
N SER A 525 -11.39 -6.85 29.33
CA SER A 525 -12.36 -6.25 28.42
C SER A 525 -11.98 -6.32 26.94
N ILE A 526 -11.91 -7.51 26.38
CA ILE A 526 -11.93 -7.67 24.91
C ILE A 526 -13.25 -8.34 24.44
N TYR A 527 -14.18 -8.58 25.37
CA TYR A 527 -15.55 -8.97 25.05
C TYR A 527 -16.47 -7.75 25.18
N ASP A 528 -16.17 -6.72 24.41
CA ASP A 528 -17.12 -5.62 24.20
C ASP A 528 -18.05 -6.03 23.05
N ASP A 529 -19.32 -6.28 23.39
CA ASP A 529 -20.42 -6.55 22.43
C ASP A 529 -20.54 -5.43 21.35
N SER A 530 -19.85 -4.31 21.53
CA SER A 530 -19.81 -3.18 20.60
C SER A 530 -19.02 -3.44 19.30
N LEU A 531 -18.18 -4.48 19.25
CA LEU A 531 -17.44 -4.85 18.02
C LEU A 531 -18.34 -5.53 16.97
N TYR A 532 -19.57 -5.95 17.34
CA TYR A 532 -20.45 -6.70 16.47
C TYR A 532 -21.92 -6.23 16.51
N GLY A 533 -22.23 -5.15 17.21
CA GLY A 533 -23.57 -4.60 17.33
C GLY A 533 -23.65 -3.16 16.79
N GLY A 534 -24.31 -2.99 15.64
CA GLY A 534 -24.65 -1.70 15.07
C GLY A 534 -24.67 -1.76 13.56
#